data_76c36a126ed7eb9d4aaaf2ff3f9511e0
#
_entry.id   76c36a126ed7eb9d4aaaf2ff3f9511e0
#
_cell.length_a   1.000
_cell.length_b   1.000
_cell.length_c   1.000
_cell.angle_alpha   90.00
_cell.angle_beta   90.00
_cell.angle_gamma   90.00
#
_symmetry.space_group_name_H-M   'P 1'
#
loop_
_entity.id
_entity.type
_entity.pdbx_description
1 polymer ?
#
loop_
_entity_poly.entity_id
_entity_poly.type
_entity_poly.pdbx_seq_one_letter_code
_entity_poly.pdbx_strand_id
1 'polypeptide(L)'
;MNFDFTEDQQTIKRTAHELLAARFKPERLRELAESGLDDTEAFAELVELGWPGIAVSEAHGGQGLGLVELVILQEELGYALAPLPFLSSVAAALVLEHAGSDEQRERWLTPLLGGGGRGTLGLARDGHAPLVPDASGADFVILVDEVSGEGRIYHGEDIDVQPLQTIDLTRRFAAATAGAGGDPLSGDVAGGVARAAVALAAESVGIAQRMMEEAVAYAKDRRQFGQPIGVHQAVSHRCAQMLLETESARSATYYAAWTADHEPSTFPLAAASAKAYASDAGARVTASALQVLGGIGFTWEHDLHFFLKRAWTDARLYGSASEQRERVAAAITG
;
A
#
# COMPACT_ATOMS: atom_id res chain seq x y z
N MET A 1 -13.67 8.98 20.11
CA MET A 1 -12.68 8.09 19.45
C MET A 1 -11.58 7.81 20.44
N ASN A 2 -11.25 6.55 20.70
CA ASN A 2 -10.03 6.17 21.41
C ASN A 2 -8.96 5.97 20.34
N PHE A 3 -7.82 6.65 20.45
CA PHE A 3 -6.71 6.53 19.48
C PHE A 3 -5.72 5.41 19.83
N ASP A 4 -5.85 4.80 21.01
CA ASP A 4 -5.02 3.68 21.40
C ASP A 4 -5.54 2.39 20.77
N PHE A 5 -4.63 1.54 20.33
CA PHE A 5 -4.97 0.21 19.85
C PHE A 5 -5.54 -0.66 20.98
N THR A 6 -6.49 -1.50 20.61
CA THR A 6 -6.97 -2.58 21.48
C THR A 6 -5.86 -3.61 21.71
N GLU A 7 -6.02 -4.50 22.68
CA GLU A 7 -5.06 -5.58 22.93
C GLU A 7 -4.90 -6.50 21.71
N ASP A 8 -5.99 -6.76 20.99
CA ASP A 8 -5.99 -7.57 19.77
C ASP A 8 -5.23 -6.87 18.65
N GLN A 9 -5.48 -5.58 18.42
CA GLN A 9 -4.76 -4.77 17.43
C GLN A 9 -3.26 -4.68 17.73
N GLN A 10 -2.88 -4.52 19.01
CA GLN A 10 -1.48 -4.56 19.44
C GLN A 10 -0.85 -5.93 19.18
N THR A 11 -1.61 -7.01 19.36
CA THR A 11 -1.15 -8.36 19.10
C THR A 11 -0.95 -8.59 17.59
N ILE A 12 -1.91 -8.15 16.75
CA ILE A 12 -1.79 -8.20 15.28
C ILE A 12 -0.52 -7.45 14.84
N LYS A 13 -0.32 -6.21 15.32
CA LYS A 13 0.85 -5.40 14.97
C LYS A 13 2.16 -6.10 15.33
N ARG A 14 2.26 -6.58 16.58
CA ARG A 14 3.48 -7.24 17.06
C ARG A 14 3.77 -8.52 16.27
N THR A 15 2.76 -9.36 16.05
CA THR A 15 2.90 -10.61 15.30
C THR A 15 3.33 -10.34 13.85
N ALA A 16 2.72 -9.35 13.20
CA ALA A 16 3.08 -8.94 11.85
C ALA A 16 4.53 -8.44 11.80
N HIS A 17 4.93 -7.58 12.74
CA HIS A 17 6.28 -7.06 12.82
C HIS A 17 7.33 -8.18 12.97
N GLU A 18 7.12 -9.09 13.91
CA GLU A 18 8.03 -10.20 14.19
C GLU A 18 8.16 -11.15 12.99
N LEU A 19 7.03 -11.52 12.38
CA LEU A 19 7.00 -12.41 11.20
C LEU A 19 7.73 -11.77 10.01
N LEU A 20 7.38 -10.53 9.66
CA LEU A 20 7.95 -9.85 8.51
C LEU A 20 9.45 -9.53 8.70
N ALA A 21 9.87 -9.15 9.92
CA ALA A 21 11.28 -8.94 10.24
C ALA A 21 12.11 -10.24 10.15
N ALA A 22 11.51 -11.39 10.46
CA ALA A 22 12.18 -12.68 10.31
C ALA A 22 12.31 -13.12 8.85
N ARG A 23 11.29 -12.84 8.02
CA ARG A 23 11.21 -13.25 6.60
C ARG A 23 11.98 -12.32 5.66
N PHE A 24 11.86 -11.00 5.83
CA PHE A 24 12.41 -10.00 4.91
C PHE A 24 13.62 -9.28 5.49
N LYS A 25 14.68 -10.08 5.78
CA LYS A 25 16.01 -9.51 6.10
C LYS A 25 16.59 -8.81 4.87
N PRO A 26 17.53 -7.86 5.04
CA PRO A 26 18.12 -7.10 3.94
C PRO A 26 18.62 -7.96 2.78
N GLU A 27 19.26 -9.09 3.07
CA GLU A 27 19.80 -10.00 2.05
C GLU A 27 18.66 -10.63 1.23
N ARG A 28 17.56 -11.05 1.89
CA ARG A 28 16.40 -11.65 1.22
C ARG A 28 15.64 -10.62 0.38
N LEU A 29 15.48 -9.40 0.90
CA LEU A 29 14.89 -8.30 0.16
C LEU A 29 15.63 -8.03 -1.16
N ARG A 30 16.96 -7.95 -1.10
CA ARG A 30 17.79 -7.74 -2.29
C ARG A 30 17.67 -8.88 -3.29
N GLU A 31 17.75 -10.12 -2.82
CA GLU A 31 17.59 -11.31 -3.66
C GLU A 31 16.27 -11.30 -4.43
N LEU A 32 15.15 -11.01 -3.76
CA LEU A 32 13.83 -10.94 -4.37
C LEU A 32 13.71 -9.76 -5.34
N ALA A 33 14.21 -8.59 -4.96
CA ALA A 33 14.19 -7.41 -5.81
C ALA A 33 15.03 -7.59 -7.09
N GLU A 34 16.18 -8.25 -7.01
CA GLU A 34 17.06 -8.47 -8.15
C GLU A 34 16.59 -9.63 -9.03
N SER A 35 16.05 -10.69 -8.46
CA SER A 35 15.54 -11.83 -9.21
C SER A 35 14.19 -11.54 -9.89
N GLY A 36 13.41 -10.61 -9.37
CA GLY A 36 12.04 -10.34 -9.81
C GLY A 36 11.08 -11.52 -9.54
N LEU A 37 11.45 -12.41 -8.62
CA LEU A 37 10.62 -13.55 -8.22
C LEU A 37 9.73 -13.19 -7.03
N ASP A 38 8.53 -13.79 -6.97
CA ASP A 38 7.68 -13.75 -5.78
C ASP A 38 8.19 -14.72 -4.72
N ASP A 39 8.12 -14.33 -3.47
CA ASP A 39 8.22 -15.26 -2.36
C ASP A 39 6.87 -15.94 -2.13
N THR A 40 6.61 -16.99 -2.91
CA THR A 40 5.33 -17.73 -2.87
C THR A 40 5.11 -18.41 -1.53
N GLU A 41 6.18 -18.83 -0.85
CA GLU A 41 6.10 -19.46 0.48
C GLU A 41 5.67 -18.42 1.52
N ALA A 42 6.31 -17.24 1.53
CA ALA A 42 5.94 -16.17 2.44
C ALA A 42 4.51 -15.70 2.18
N PHE A 43 4.08 -15.57 0.91
CA PHE A 43 2.71 -15.18 0.60
C PHE A 43 1.69 -16.24 1.06
N ALA A 44 1.98 -17.54 0.87
CA ALA A 44 1.13 -18.63 1.35
C ALA A 44 0.95 -18.59 2.87
N GLU A 45 2.02 -18.28 3.63
CA GLU A 45 1.93 -18.11 5.08
C GLU A 45 0.98 -16.97 5.48
N LEU A 46 1.01 -15.83 4.76
CA LEU A 46 0.05 -14.73 5.01
C LEU A 46 -1.40 -15.15 4.69
N VAL A 47 -1.59 -15.98 3.66
CA VAL A 47 -2.90 -16.54 3.32
C VAL A 47 -3.40 -17.48 4.42
N GLU A 48 -2.54 -18.38 4.92
CA GLU A 48 -2.89 -19.28 6.03
C GLU A 48 -3.27 -18.52 7.31
N LEU A 49 -2.66 -17.36 7.54
CA LEU A 49 -3.01 -16.45 8.63
C LEU A 49 -4.29 -15.63 8.37
N GLY A 50 -4.88 -15.75 7.17
CA GLY A 50 -6.10 -15.04 6.78
C GLY A 50 -5.91 -13.55 6.49
N TRP A 51 -4.67 -13.07 6.35
CA TRP A 51 -4.38 -11.65 6.19
C TRP A 51 -5.01 -11.00 4.96
N PRO A 52 -5.04 -11.63 3.75
CA PRO A 52 -5.70 -11.03 2.59
C PRO A 52 -7.19 -10.76 2.79
N GLY A 53 -7.85 -11.53 3.67
CA GLY A 53 -9.27 -11.43 4.00
C GLY A 53 -9.56 -10.70 5.31
N ILE A 54 -8.58 -10.05 5.94
CA ILE A 54 -8.75 -9.50 7.29
C ILE A 54 -9.90 -8.49 7.39
N ALA A 55 -10.09 -7.65 6.38
CA ALA A 55 -11.15 -6.64 6.29
C ALA A 55 -12.34 -7.07 5.41
N VAL A 56 -12.41 -8.35 5.03
CA VAL A 56 -13.54 -8.94 4.31
C VAL A 56 -14.48 -9.58 5.32
N SER A 57 -15.79 -9.50 5.08
CA SER A 57 -16.80 -10.07 5.99
C SER A 57 -16.68 -11.59 6.09
N GLU A 58 -17.06 -12.15 7.25
CA GLU A 58 -17.14 -13.60 7.46
C GLU A 58 -18.11 -14.28 6.48
N ALA A 59 -19.18 -13.56 6.10
CA ALA A 59 -20.15 -14.03 5.13
C ALA A 59 -19.53 -14.31 3.75
N HIS A 60 -18.43 -13.64 3.42
CA HIS A 60 -17.71 -13.80 2.16
C HIS A 60 -16.36 -14.52 2.33
N GLY A 61 -16.17 -15.20 3.48
CA GLY A 61 -14.97 -16.01 3.72
C GLY A 61 -13.77 -15.24 4.29
N GLY A 62 -13.94 -13.99 4.70
CA GLY A 62 -12.93 -13.19 5.38
C GLY A 62 -12.93 -13.36 6.90
N GLN A 63 -12.14 -12.51 7.58
CA GLN A 63 -12.00 -12.54 9.05
C GLN A 63 -13.02 -11.64 9.76
N GLY A 64 -13.76 -10.80 9.04
CA GLY A 64 -14.78 -9.91 9.60
C GLY A 64 -14.24 -8.79 10.49
N LEU A 65 -12.93 -8.50 10.42
CA LEU A 65 -12.32 -7.36 11.11
C LEU A 65 -12.48 -6.09 10.27
N GLY A 66 -12.03 -4.95 10.82
CA GLY A 66 -12.20 -3.67 10.15
C GLY A 66 -11.04 -3.25 9.25
N LEU A 67 -11.20 -2.08 8.64
CA LEU A 67 -10.13 -1.47 7.83
C LEU A 67 -8.93 -1.07 8.71
N VAL A 68 -9.11 -0.83 10.00
CA VAL A 68 -8.02 -0.51 10.95
C VAL A 68 -7.03 -1.66 11.05
N GLU A 69 -7.49 -2.90 11.18
CA GLU A 69 -6.64 -4.09 11.27
C GLU A 69 -5.88 -4.33 9.96
N LEU A 70 -6.49 -4.09 8.82
CA LEU A 70 -5.80 -4.14 7.54
C LEU A 70 -4.70 -3.06 7.45
N VAL A 71 -4.99 -1.84 7.89
CA VAL A 71 -4.01 -0.72 7.93
C VAL A 71 -2.82 -1.07 8.81
N ILE A 72 -3.03 -1.75 9.95
CA ILE A 72 -1.94 -2.25 10.81
C ILE A 72 -1.03 -3.21 10.04
N LEU A 73 -1.60 -4.20 9.35
CA LEU A 73 -0.83 -5.16 8.55
C LEU A 73 -0.07 -4.46 7.40
N GLN A 74 -0.74 -3.56 6.71
CA GLN A 74 -0.15 -2.88 5.55
C GLN A 74 0.97 -1.91 5.97
N GLU A 75 0.87 -1.27 7.13
CA GLU A 75 1.96 -0.46 7.71
C GLU A 75 3.19 -1.33 7.99
N GLU A 76 3.01 -2.52 8.58
CA GLU A 76 4.13 -3.44 8.86
C GLU A 76 4.73 -4.02 7.56
N LEU A 77 3.91 -4.31 6.54
CA LEU A 77 4.39 -4.72 5.22
C LEU A 77 5.23 -3.62 4.55
N GLY A 78 4.80 -2.37 4.68
CA GLY A 78 5.56 -1.20 4.21
C GLY A 78 6.86 -1.00 4.99
N TYR A 79 6.83 -1.19 6.30
CA TYR A 79 8.02 -1.11 7.16
C TYR A 79 9.07 -2.16 6.79
N ALA A 80 8.63 -3.38 6.51
CA ALA A 80 9.49 -4.48 6.05
C ALA A 80 9.85 -4.36 4.55
N LEU A 81 9.17 -3.52 3.79
CA LEU A 81 9.23 -3.44 2.33
C LEU A 81 9.01 -4.80 1.65
N ALA A 82 8.05 -5.57 2.17
CA ALA A 82 7.79 -6.94 1.73
C ALA A 82 7.46 -6.99 0.23
N PRO A 83 8.26 -7.69 -0.61
CA PRO A 83 8.04 -7.79 -2.05
C PRO A 83 7.03 -8.90 -2.36
N LEU A 84 5.79 -8.70 -1.90
CA LEU A 84 4.69 -9.65 -2.04
C LEU A 84 3.52 -9.01 -2.80
N PRO A 85 2.68 -9.79 -3.51
CA PRO A 85 1.47 -9.31 -4.17
C PRO A 85 0.31 -9.08 -3.18
N PHE A 86 0.62 -8.65 -1.95
CA PHE A 86 -0.36 -8.48 -0.90
C PHE A 86 -1.28 -7.27 -1.17
N LEU A 87 -0.69 -6.12 -1.52
CA LEU A 87 -1.48 -4.92 -1.82
C LEU A 87 -2.45 -5.14 -3.00
N SER A 88 -1.99 -5.77 -4.08
CA SER A 88 -2.82 -6.07 -5.25
C SER A 88 -3.98 -6.99 -4.90
N SER A 89 -3.71 -8.06 -4.14
CA SER A 89 -4.74 -8.99 -3.67
C SER A 89 -5.77 -8.30 -2.77
N VAL A 90 -5.32 -7.52 -1.80
CA VAL A 90 -6.20 -6.79 -0.88
C VAL A 90 -7.01 -5.72 -1.61
N ALA A 91 -6.42 -4.99 -2.55
CA ALA A 91 -7.13 -3.98 -3.32
C ALA A 91 -8.27 -4.60 -4.16
N ALA A 92 -8.01 -5.74 -4.81
CA ALA A 92 -9.03 -6.49 -5.53
C ALA A 92 -10.11 -7.03 -4.57
N ALA A 93 -9.72 -7.58 -3.42
CA ALA A 93 -10.65 -8.09 -2.41
C ALA A 93 -11.59 -7.00 -1.89
N LEU A 94 -11.07 -5.82 -1.56
CA LEU A 94 -11.86 -4.69 -1.08
C LEU A 94 -12.88 -4.19 -2.12
N VAL A 95 -12.49 -4.15 -3.40
CA VAL A 95 -13.44 -3.77 -4.44
C VAL A 95 -14.51 -4.84 -4.64
N LEU A 96 -14.15 -6.12 -4.64
CA LEU A 96 -15.11 -7.23 -4.73
C LEU A 96 -16.05 -7.28 -3.54
N GLU A 97 -15.56 -7.07 -2.32
CA GLU A 97 -16.37 -7.03 -1.09
C GLU A 97 -17.47 -5.98 -1.18
N HIS A 98 -17.15 -4.77 -1.66
CA HIS A 98 -18.07 -3.64 -1.66
C HIS A 98 -18.89 -3.47 -2.95
N ALA A 99 -18.41 -4.00 -4.07
CA ALA A 99 -19.02 -3.77 -5.37
C ALA A 99 -19.40 -5.03 -6.14
N GLY A 100 -18.90 -6.20 -5.76
CA GLY A 100 -19.19 -7.45 -6.44
C GLY A 100 -20.62 -7.97 -6.15
N SER A 101 -21.20 -8.69 -7.10
CA SER A 101 -22.37 -9.53 -6.86
C SER A 101 -21.97 -10.79 -6.06
N ASP A 102 -22.93 -11.52 -5.52
CA ASP A 102 -22.65 -12.77 -4.80
C ASP A 102 -21.96 -13.80 -5.71
N GLU A 103 -22.38 -13.88 -6.98
CA GLU A 103 -21.73 -14.75 -7.98
C GLU A 103 -20.28 -14.33 -8.25
N GLN A 104 -20.01 -13.02 -8.35
CA GLN A 104 -18.66 -12.49 -8.54
C GLN A 104 -17.77 -12.72 -7.31
N ARG A 105 -18.29 -12.59 -6.11
CA ARG A 105 -17.58 -12.90 -4.86
C ARG A 105 -17.25 -14.39 -4.76
N GLU A 106 -18.22 -15.28 -5.02
CA GLU A 106 -17.98 -16.72 -5.03
C GLU A 106 -16.91 -17.11 -6.04
N ARG A 107 -16.96 -16.53 -7.23
CA ARG A 107 -16.05 -16.85 -8.32
C ARG A 107 -14.64 -16.31 -8.12
N TRP A 108 -14.49 -15.09 -7.60
CA TRP A 108 -13.22 -14.37 -7.60
C TRP A 108 -12.66 -14.12 -6.20
N LEU A 109 -13.51 -13.69 -5.25
CA LEU A 109 -13.06 -13.34 -3.91
C LEU A 109 -12.69 -14.58 -3.11
N THR A 110 -13.52 -15.61 -3.12
CA THR A 110 -13.26 -16.86 -2.38
C THR A 110 -11.92 -17.50 -2.76
N PRO A 111 -11.59 -17.75 -4.05
CA PRO A 111 -10.27 -18.26 -4.41
C PRO A 111 -9.12 -17.32 -4.07
N LEU A 112 -9.32 -15.99 -4.20
CA LEU A 112 -8.32 -15.00 -3.87
C LEU A 112 -7.93 -15.07 -2.39
N LEU A 113 -8.90 -15.14 -1.49
CA LEU A 113 -8.66 -15.23 -0.04
C LEU A 113 -8.03 -16.55 0.37
N GLY A 114 -8.35 -17.63 -0.33
CA GLY A 114 -7.78 -18.97 -0.11
C GLY A 114 -6.41 -19.21 -0.78
N GLY A 115 -5.84 -18.21 -1.45
CA GLY A 115 -4.55 -18.34 -2.15
C GLY A 115 -4.59 -19.14 -3.46
N GLY A 116 -5.78 -19.59 -3.87
CA GLY A 116 -5.99 -20.30 -5.14
C GLY A 116 -6.25 -19.39 -6.34
N GLY A 117 -6.26 -18.07 -6.13
CA GLY A 117 -6.46 -17.07 -7.18
C GLY A 117 -5.61 -15.83 -6.96
N ARG A 118 -5.30 -15.12 -8.04
CA ARG A 118 -4.57 -13.84 -8.02
C ARG A 118 -5.43 -12.77 -8.67
N GLY A 119 -5.63 -11.67 -7.98
CA GLY A 119 -6.39 -10.54 -8.48
C GLY A 119 -5.68 -9.21 -8.25
N THR A 120 -5.99 -8.23 -9.06
CA THR A 120 -5.43 -6.89 -8.92
C THR A 120 -6.43 -5.80 -9.34
N LEU A 121 -6.10 -4.57 -8.96
CA LEU A 121 -6.88 -3.37 -9.25
C LEU A 121 -6.03 -2.38 -10.06
N GLY A 122 -6.59 -1.88 -11.16
CA GLY A 122 -6.06 -0.77 -11.95
C GLY A 122 -7.06 0.36 -12.11
N LEU A 123 -6.57 1.60 -12.11
CA LEU A 123 -7.35 2.77 -12.52
C LEU A 123 -7.09 3.00 -14.02
N ALA A 124 -8.16 3.12 -14.80
CA ALA A 124 -8.11 3.20 -16.26
C ALA A 124 -8.74 4.50 -16.75
N ARG A 125 -8.25 4.97 -17.88
CA ARG A 125 -8.88 6.02 -18.67
C ARG A 125 -9.02 5.53 -20.12
N ASP A 126 -10.20 5.65 -20.66
CA ASP A 126 -10.50 5.14 -22.01
C ASP A 126 -10.11 3.65 -22.17
N GLY A 127 -10.33 2.84 -21.13
CA GLY A 127 -10.01 1.42 -21.09
C GLY A 127 -8.53 1.06 -20.92
N HIS A 128 -7.64 2.04 -20.73
CA HIS A 128 -6.21 1.82 -20.53
C HIS A 128 -5.76 2.22 -19.12
N ALA A 129 -5.19 1.27 -18.37
CA ALA A 129 -4.56 1.47 -17.10
C ALA A 129 -3.02 1.42 -17.24
N PRO A 130 -2.32 2.55 -17.11
CA PRO A 130 -0.88 2.62 -17.41
C PRO A 130 0.00 1.96 -16.35
N LEU A 131 -0.52 1.73 -15.14
CA LEU A 131 0.26 1.21 -14.02
C LEU A 131 -0.63 0.35 -13.11
N VAL A 132 -0.55 -0.97 -13.26
CA VAL A 132 -1.31 -1.94 -12.48
C VAL A 132 -0.33 -2.85 -11.75
N PRO A 133 -0.39 -2.92 -10.41
CA PRO A 133 0.51 -3.80 -9.66
C PRO A 133 0.14 -5.26 -9.90
N ASP A 134 1.14 -6.11 -10.04
CA ASP A 134 1.05 -7.58 -10.15
C ASP A 134 0.05 -8.11 -11.20
N ALA A 135 -0.28 -7.32 -12.25
CA ALA A 135 -1.22 -7.75 -13.27
C ALA A 135 -0.69 -8.88 -14.16
N SER A 136 0.64 -9.01 -14.28
CA SER A 136 1.24 -10.13 -15.01
C SER A 136 1.03 -11.43 -14.25
N GLY A 137 0.22 -12.33 -14.84
CA GLY A 137 -0.13 -13.62 -14.21
C GLY A 137 -1.27 -13.51 -13.19
N ALA A 138 -2.03 -12.43 -13.17
CA ALA A 138 -3.28 -12.34 -12.44
C ALA A 138 -4.38 -13.16 -13.15
N ASP A 139 -5.19 -13.90 -12.38
CA ASP A 139 -6.34 -14.63 -12.90
C ASP A 139 -7.47 -13.68 -13.30
N PHE A 140 -7.53 -12.53 -12.64
CA PHE A 140 -8.44 -11.45 -12.99
C PHE A 140 -7.87 -10.06 -12.66
N VAL A 141 -8.31 -9.08 -13.42
CA VAL A 141 -7.97 -7.66 -13.23
C VAL A 141 -9.25 -6.86 -13.11
N ILE A 142 -9.38 -6.09 -12.05
CA ILE A 142 -10.44 -5.10 -11.94
C ILE A 142 -9.92 -3.79 -12.52
N LEU A 143 -10.59 -3.26 -13.54
CA LEU A 143 -10.35 -1.92 -14.03
C LEU A 143 -11.50 -1.01 -13.62
N VAL A 144 -11.14 0.14 -13.03
CA VAL A 144 -12.08 1.20 -12.68
C VAL A 144 -11.78 2.42 -13.54
N ASP A 145 -12.76 2.86 -14.29
CA ASP A 145 -12.65 4.06 -15.12
C ASP A 145 -12.63 5.32 -14.24
N GLU A 146 -11.59 6.14 -14.36
CA GLU A 146 -11.39 7.32 -13.53
C GLU A 146 -12.41 8.44 -13.77
N VAL A 147 -13.09 8.44 -14.92
CA VAL A 147 -14.04 9.49 -15.30
C VAL A 147 -15.47 9.12 -14.92
N SER A 148 -15.90 7.91 -15.30
CA SER A 148 -17.26 7.43 -14.98
C SER A 148 -17.39 6.82 -13.59
N GLY A 149 -16.29 6.33 -13.00
CA GLY A 149 -16.28 5.54 -11.76
C GLY A 149 -16.79 4.10 -11.96
N GLU A 150 -17.08 3.67 -13.17
CA GLU A 150 -17.51 2.31 -13.46
C GLU A 150 -16.37 1.32 -13.28
N GLY A 151 -16.64 0.22 -12.58
CA GLY A 151 -15.71 -0.90 -12.39
C GLY A 151 -16.14 -2.10 -13.21
N ARG A 152 -15.15 -2.82 -13.78
CA ARG A 152 -15.35 -4.08 -14.48
C ARG A 152 -14.29 -5.09 -14.12
N ILE A 153 -14.67 -6.36 -14.05
CA ILE A 153 -13.77 -7.50 -13.86
C ILE A 153 -13.46 -8.10 -15.22
N TYR A 154 -12.19 -8.26 -15.52
CA TYR A 154 -11.70 -8.95 -16.71
C TYR A 154 -10.96 -10.22 -16.26
N HIS A 155 -11.18 -11.33 -16.96
CA HIS A 155 -10.29 -12.49 -16.84
C HIS A 155 -8.89 -12.11 -17.31
N GLY A 156 -7.86 -12.70 -16.71
CA GLY A 156 -6.49 -12.45 -17.10
C GLY A 156 -6.21 -12.75 -18.59
N GLU A 157 -6.96 -13.69 -19.19
CA GLU A 157 -6.85 -14.05 -20.62
C GLU A 157 -7.59 -13.05 -21.55
N ASP A 158 -8.55 -12.28 -21.03
CA ASP A 158 -9.40 -11.37 -21.81
C ASP A 158 -8.90 -9.91 -21.77
N ILE A 159 -7.75 -9.67 -21.17
CA ILE A 159 -7.14 -8.35 -21.01
C ILE A 159 -5.71 -8.34 -21.56
N ASP A 160 -5.36 -7.29 -22.32
CA ASP A 160 -3.98 -7.13 -22.77
C ASP A 160 -3.11 -6.57 -21.63
N VAL A 161 -2.18 -7.38 -21.14
CA VAL A 161 -1.27 -7.05 -20.03
C VAL A 161 0.15 -6.99 -20.56
N GLN A 162 0.76 -5.80 -20.48
CA GLN A 162 2.12 -5.56 -20.92
C GLN A 162 3.04 -5.27 -19.72
N PRO A 163 3.97 -6.18 -19.36
CA PRO A 163 4.89 -5.97 -18.25
C PRO A 163 5.72 -4.70 -18.43
N LEU A 164 5.92 -3.96 -17.35
CA LEU A 164 6.68 -2.71 -17.31
C LEU A 164 7.98 -2.89 -16.54
N GLN A 165 9.06 -2.34 -17.09
CA GLN A 165 10.27 -2.11 -16.31
C GLN A 165 10.15 -0.79 -15.58
N THR A 166 10.02 -0.84 -14.26
CA THR A 166 9.90 0.33 -13.40
C THR A 166 11.16 0.52 -12.56
N ILE A 167 11.27 1.68 -11.91
CA ILE A 167 12.35 1.94 -10.97
C ILE A 167 12.23 1.12 -9.68
N ASP A 168 11.00 0.75 -9.30
CA ASP A 168 10.72 -0.09 -8.15
C ASP A 168 10.91 -1.57 -8.54
N LEU A 169 11.91 -2.20 -7.96
CA LEU A 169 12.22 -3.61 -8.17
C LEU A 169 11.53 -4.52 -7.14
N THR A 170 10.86 -3.94 -6.15
CA THR A 170 10.23 -4.68 -5.06
C THR A 170 8.75 -4.95 -5.29
N ARG A 171 8.16 -4.43 -6.38
CA ARG A 171 6.82 -4.73 -6.87
C ARG A 171 6.81 -4.80 -8.39
N ARG A 172 6.08 -5.75 -8.95
CA ARG A 172 5.90 -5.84 -10.40
C ARG A 172 4.76 -4.96 -10.86
N PHE A 173 4.94 -4.39 -12.04
CA PHE A 173 3.93 -3.55 -12.68
C PHE A 173 3.72 -3.96 -14.12
N ALA A 174 2.51 -3.74 -14.60
CA ALA A 174 2.16 -3.85 -16.00
C ALA A 174 1.22 -2.71 -16.41
N ALA A 175 1.20 -2.39 -17.68
CA ALA A 175 0.07 -1.69 -18.28
C ALA A 175 -1.01 -2.72 -18.61
N ALA A 176 -2.27 -2.35 -18.45
CA ALA A 176 -3.40 -3.20 -18.78
C ALA A 176 -4.39 -2.46 -19.68
N THR A 177 -4.82 -3.11 -20.75
CA THR A 177 -5.80 -2.52 -21.67
C THR A 177 -7.03 -3.42 -21.74
N ALA A 178 -8.18 -2.85 -21.46
CA ALA A 178 -9.46 -3.53 -21.46
C ALA A 178 -9.76 -4.16 -22.82
N GLY A 179 -10.13 -5.44 -22.81
CA GLY A 179 -10.72 -6.12 -23.94
C GLY A 179 -12.22 -5.82 -24.10
N ALA A 180 -12.85 -6.46 -25.07
CA ALA A 180 -14.30 -6.43 -25.19
C ALA A 180 -14.91 -7.34 -24.10
N GLY A 181 -15.91 -6.86 -23.40
CA GLY A 181 -16.65 -7.66 -22.43
C GLY A 181 -16.52 -7.16 -21.00
N GLY A 182 -15.79 -7.74 -20.15
CA GLY A 182 -15.64 -7.40 -18.72
C GLY A 182 -16.97 -7.41 -17.94
N ASP A 183 -17.01 -8.15 -16.84
CA ASP A 183 -18.20 -8.22 -15.98
C ASP A 183 -18.37 -6.92 -15.19
N PRO A 184 -19.50 -6.18 -15.31
CA PRO A 184 -19.68 -4.93 -14.60
C PRO A 184 -19.85 -5.17 -13.08
N LEU A 185 -19.21 -4.32 -12.29
CA LEU A 185 -19.47 -4.21 -10.86
C LEU A 185 -20.70 -3.30 -10.63
N SER A 186 -21.55 -3.65 -9.68
CA SER A 186 -22.83 -2.96 -9.47
C SER A 186 -22.96 -2.27 -8.10
N GLY A 187 -22.04 -2.54 -7.16
CA GLY A 187 -22.07 -1.97 -5.81
C GLY A 187 -21.21 -0.72 -5.66
N ASP A 188 -20.66 -0.50 -4.47
CA ASP A 188 -19.85 0.67 -4.12
C ASP A 188 -18.39 0.54 -4.60
N VAL A 189 -18.18 0.70 -5.91
CA VAL A 189 -16.84 0.68 -6.52
C VAL A 189 -15.94 1.76 -5.93
N ALA A 190 -16.47 2.98 -5.78
CA ALA A 190 -15.71 4.11 -5.27
C ALA A 190 -15.24 3.87 -3.83
N GLY A 191 -16.11 3.32 -2.98
CA GLY A 191 -15.77 2.95 -1.61
C GLY A 191 -14.73 1.83 -1.53
N GLY A 192 -14.77 0.84 -2.43
CA GLY A 192 -13.75 -0.20 -2.54
C GLY A 192 -12.38 0.37 -2.92
N VAL A 193 -12.32 1.23 -3.94
CA VAL A 193 -11.10 1.93 -4.36
C VAL A 193 -10.55 2.85 -3.27
N ALA A 194 -11.43 3.55 -2.55
CA ALA A 194 -11.00 4.41 -1.44
C ALA A 194 -10.35 3.61 -0.31
N ARG A 195 -10.87 2.42 0.01
CA ARG A 195 -10.26 1.50 1.00
C ARG A 195 -8.89 0.99 0.53
N ALA A 196 -8.75 0.64 -0.74
CA ALA A 196 -7.46 0.27 -1.33
C ALA A 196 -6.45 1.43 -1.26
N ALA A 197 -6.89 2.67 -1.48
CA ALA A 197 -6.06 3.85 -1.35
C ALA A 197 -5.60 4.10 0.11
N VAL A 198 -6.46 3.82 1.11
CA VAL A 198 -6.10 3.91 2.54
C VAL A 198 -5.11 2.81 2.92
N ALA A 199 -5.27 1.58 2.42
CA ALA A 199 -4.29 0.52 2.62
C ALA A 199 -2.91 0.91 2.04
N LEU A 200 -2.86 1.48 0.85
CA LEU A 200 -1.63 1.99 0.26
C LEU A 200 -1.03 3.17 1.04
N ALA A 201 -1.87 4.03 1.62
CA ALA A 201 -1.40 5.10 2.51
C ALA A 201 -0.69 4.53 3.74
N ALA A 202 -1.19 3.44 4.31
CA ALA A 202 -0.56 2.73 5.43
C ALA A 202 0.81 2.15 5.05
N GLU A 203 0.96 1.58 3.86
CA GLU A 203 2.27 1.14 3.35
C GLU A 203 3.27 2.30 3.30
N SER A 204 2.84 3.46 2.77
CA SER A 204 3.67 4.67 2.73
C SER A 204 4.09 5.15 4.13
N VAL A 205 3.23 4.99 5.14
CA VAL A 205 3.56 5.28 6.56
C VAL A 205 4.64 4.33 7.06
N GLY A 206 4.50 3.03 6.81
CA GLY A 206 5.51 2.03 7.20
C GLY A 206 6.87 2.29 6.58
N ILE A 207 6.91 2.61 5.28
CA ILE A 207 8.12 3.01 4.55
C ILE A 207 8.75 4.25 5.19
N ALA A 208 7.95 5.28 5.48
CA ALA A 208 8.43 6.51 6.10
C ALA A 208 9.00 6.24 7.51
N GLN A 209 8.33 5.45 8.33
CA GLN A 209 8.79 5.06 9.66
C GLN A 209 10.16 4.38 9.60
N ARG A 210 10.31 3.37 8.77
CA ARG A 210 11.57 2.64 8.62
C ARG A 210 12.71 3.56 8.23
N MET A 211 12.51 4.40 7.22
CA MET A 211 13.56 5.28 6.71
C MET A 211 13.91 6.40 7.69
N MET A 212 12.94 6.91 8.43
CA MET A 212 13.18 7.87 9.52
C MET A 212 14.04 7.23 10.62
N GLU A 213 13.69 6.03 11.08
CA GLU A 213 14.44 5.34 12.14
C GLU A 213 15.87 5.04 11.73
N GLU A 214 16.09 4.54 10.52
CA GLU A 214 17.44 4.28 10.00
C GLU A 214 18.27 5.57 9.88
N ALA A 215 17.67 6.65 9.39
CA ALA A 215 18.34 7.94 9.31
C ALA A 215 18.71 8.49 10.69
N VAL A 216 17.82 8.33 11.69
CA VAL A 216 18.07 8.75 13.07
C VAL A 216 19.19 7.91 13.71
N ALA A 217 19.16 6.58 13.52
CA ALA A 217 20.20 5.69 14.00
C ALA A 217 21.56 6.08 13.40
N TYR A 218 21.62 6.25 12.07
CA TYR A 218 22.84 6.69 11.41
C TYR A 218 23.32 8.05 11.92
N ALA A 219 22.43 9.01 12.15
CA ALA A 219 22.80 10.34 12.64
C ALA A 219 23.38 10.31 14.06
N LYS A 220 23.00 9.33 14.87
CA LYS A 220 23.56 9.11 16.23
C LYS A 220 24.94 8.47 16.19
N ASP A 221 25.21 7.59 15.23
CA ASP A 221 26.44 6.80 15.17
C ASP A 221 27.52 7.43 14.31
N ARG A 222 27.14 8.02 13.17
CA ARG A 222 28.09 8.64 12.23
C ARG A 222 28.77 9.87 12.82
N ARG A 223 30.09 9.86 12.85
CA ARG A 223 30.89 10.97 13.38
C ARG A 223 31.54 11.77 12.26
N GLN A 224 31.47 13.09 12.38
CA GLN A 224 32.21 14.07 11.59
C GLN A 224 32.58 15.24 12.52
N PHE A 225 33.72 15.87 12.26
CA PHE A 225 34.25 16.96 13.11
C PHE A 225 34.32 16.61 14.60
N GLY A 226 34.64 15.35 14.91
CA GLY A 226 34.81 14.84 16.26
C GLY A 226 33.53 14.49 17.04
N GLN A 227 32.34 14.64 16.45
CA GLN A 227 31.05 14.39 17.13
C GLN A 227 30.03 13.71 16.19
N PRO A 228 28.95 13.11 16.72
CA PRO A 228 27.86 12.58 15.93
C PRO A 228 27.24 13.66 15.03
N ILE A 229 26.88 13.29 13.77
CA ILE A 229 26.30 14.30 12.85
C ILE A 229 24.94 14.80 13.32
N GLY A 230 24.22 14.03 14.12
CA GLY A 230 22.91 14.41 14.68
C GLY A 230 22.91 15.61 15.61
N VAL A 231 24.10 16.04 16.13
CA VAL A 231 24.18 17.26 16.94
C VAL A 231 24.05 18.55 16.12
N HIS A 232 24.28 18.45 14.81
CA HIS A 232 24.14 19.59 13.91
C HIS A 232 22.68 19.87 13.58
N GLN A 233 22.21 21.11 13.75
CA GLN A 233 20.81 21.48 13.52
C GLN A 233 20.30 21.13 12.12
N ALA A 234 21.14 21.21 11.09
CA ALA A 234 20.77 20.82 9.73
C ALA A 234 20.38 19.34 9.61
N VAL A 235 20.87 18.49 10.48
CA VAL A 235 20.54 17.05 10.56
C VAL A 235 19.39 16.82 11.54
N SER A 236 19.51 17.32 12.78
CA SER A 236 18.48 17.08 13.82
C SER A 236 17.12 17.65 13.47
N HIS A 237 17.05 18.85 12.86
CA HIS A 237 15.77 19.42 12.41
C HIS A 237 15.17 18.61 11.25
N ARG A 238 15.99 18.04 10.36
CA ARG A 238 15.52 17.15 9.31
C ARG A 238 14.94 15.86 9.90
N CYS A 239 15.57 15.28 10.91
CA CYS A 239 15.04 14.12 11.62
C CYS A 239 13.70 14.43 12.32
N ALA A 240 13.61 15.59 12.97
CA ALA A 240 12.35 16.05 13.60
C ALA A 240 11.23 16.29 12.56
N GLN A 241 11.56 16.83 11.38
CA GLN A 241 10.60 17.00 10.30
C GLN A 241 10.11 15.66 9.75
N MET A 242 11.01 14.66 9.58
CA MET A 242 10.62 13.31 9.17
C MET A 242 9.64 12.69 10.18
N LEU A 243 9.89 12.83 11.48
CA LEU A 243 8.98 12.36 12.53
C LEU A 243 7.61 13.03 12.42
N LEU A 244 7.58 14.36 12.30
CA LEU A 244 6.32 15.11 12.15
C LEU A 244 5.51 14.62 10.95
N GLU A 245 6.14 14.43 9.80
CA GLU A 245 5.47 13.98 8.58
C GLU A 245 4.96 12.54 8.69
N THR A 246 5.76 11.65 9.27
CA THR A 246 5.38 10.25 9.48
C THR A 246 4.18 10.13 10.43
N GLU A 247 4.21 10.81 11.59
CA GLU A 247 3.13 10.74 12.58
C GLU A 247 1.86 11.42 12.10
N SER A 248 1.98 12.51 11.34
CA SER A 248 0.81 13.15 10.73
C SER A 248 0.16 12.26 9.67
N ALA A 249 0.97 11.59 8.83
CA ALA A 249 0.48 10.63 7.85
C ALA A 249 -0.21 9.42 8.53
N ARG A 250 0.41 8.89 9.59
CA ARG A 250 -0.15 7.81 10.39
C ARG A 250 -1.51 8.18 10.97
N SER A 251 -1.59 9.33 11.63
CA SER A 251 -2.83 9.81 12.24
C SER A 251 -3.96 9.98 11.23
N ALA A 252 -3.67 10.55 10.06
CA ALA A 252 -4.64 10.69 8.98
C ALA A 252 -5.09 9.34 8.42
N THR A 253 -4.16 8.38 8.27
CA THR A 253 -4.44 7.05 7.72
C THR A 253 -5.31 6.23 8.68
N TYR A 254 -4.99 6.19 9.97
CA TYR A 254 -5.80 5.49 10.97
C TYR A 254 -7.16 6.16 11.18
N TYR A 255 -7.24 7.48 11.11
CA TYR A 255 -8.53 8.18 11.12
C TYR A 255 -9.38 7.76 9.91
N ALA A 256 -8.82 7.74 8.71
CA ALA A 256 -9.55 7.30 7.52
C ALA A 256 -10.02 5.84 7.65
N ALA A 257 -9.16 4.94 8.14
CA ALA A 257 -9.54 3.55 8.37
C ALA A 257 -10.70 3.45 9.38
N TRP A 258 -10.64 4.17 10.48
CA TRP A 258 -11.71 4.19 11.48
C TRP A 258 -13.04 4.73 10.93
N THR A 259 -13.00 5.78 10.09
CA THR A 259 -14.23 6.34 9.49
C THR A 259 -14.90 5.38 8.52
N ALA A 260 -14.14 4.49 7.86
CA ALA A 260 -14.70 3.48 6.97
C ALA A 260 -15.73 2.58 7.69
N ASP A 261 -15.46 2.25 8.96
CA ASP A 261 -16.24 1.31 9.73
C ASP A 261 -17.28 2.01 10.63
N HIS A 262 -17.01 3.27 11.08
CA HIS A 262 -17.80 3.95 12.09
C HIS A 262 -18.53 5.21 11.61
N GLU A 263 -18.00 5.92 10.61
CA GLU A 263 -18.54 7.14 10.05
C GLU A 263 -18.49 7.14 8.51
N PRO A 264 -19.24 6.23 7.83
CA PRO A 264 -19.11 6.04 6.38
C PRO A 264 -19.34 7.29 5.54
N SER A 265 -20.13 8.25 6.02
CA SER A 265 -20.36 9.53 5.33
C SER A 265 -19.12 10.44 5.30
N THR A 266 -18.23 10.31 6.28
CA THR A 266 -16.98 11.07 6.38
C THR A 266 -15.82 10.37 5.66
N PHE A 267 -15.95 9.06 5.44
CA PHE A 267 -14.89 8.22 4.90
C PHE A 267 -14.29 8.69 3.58
N PRO A 268 -15.06 9.09 2.53
CA PRO A 268 -14.48 9.49 1.26
C PRO A 268 -13.52 10.69 1.38
N LEU A 269 -13.88 11.67 2.22
CA LEU A 269 -13.04 12.84 2.50
C LEU A 269 -11.78 12.46 3.29
N ALA A 270 -11.96 11.63 4.33
CA ALA A 270 -10.86 11.16 5.16
C ALA A 270 -9.87 10.32 4.35
N ALA A 271 -10.35 9.40 3.50
CA ALA A 271 -9.54 8.57 2.62
C ALA A 271 -8.71 9.40 1.62
N ALA A 272 -9.34 10.37 0.95
CA ALA A 272 -8.65 11.26 0.03
C ALA A 272 -7.57 12.09 0.75
N SER A 273 -7.87 12.62 1.93
CA SER A 273 -6.93 13.38 2.75
C SER A 273 -5.74 12.53 3.20
N ALA A 274 -5.99 11.32 3.69
CA ALA A 274 -4.97 10.37 4.13
C ALA A 274 -4.05 9.97 2.97
N LYS A 275 -4.61 9.57 1.83
CA LYS A 275 -3.83 9.18 0.65
C LYS A 275 -2.98 10.33 0.12
N ALA A 276 -3.53 11.53 0.01
CA ALA A 276 -2.78 12.71 -0.42
C ALA A 276 -1.59 13.00 0.49
N TYR A 277 -1.82 13.02 1.80
CA TYR A 277 -0.77 13.35 2.76
C TYR A 277 0.28 12.25 2.88
N ALA A 278 -0.12 10.99 3.00
CA ALA A 278 0.81 9.86 3.15
C ALA A 278 1.70 9.67 1.92
N SER A 279 1.16 9.87 0.70
CA SER A 279 1.95 9.80 -0.53
C SER A 279 3.07 10.85 -0.56
N ASP A 280 2.74 12.10 -0.23
CA ASP A 280 3.72 13.18 -0.17
C ASP A 280 4.72 12.98 0.99
N ALA A 281 4.25 12.54 2.16
CA ALA A 281 5.10 12.27 3.32
C ALA A 281 6.10 11.15 3.05
N GLY A 282 5.66 10.01 2.49
CA GLY A 282 6.53 8.90 2.11
C GLY A 282 7.66 9.34 1.18
N ALA A 283 7.33 10.11 0.14
CA ALA A 283 8.31 10.63 -0.80
C ALA A 283 9.29 11.62 -0.13
N ARG A 284 8.81 12.54 0.71
CA ARG A 284 9.66 13.53 1.39
C ARG A 284 10.53 12.92 2.48
N VAL A 285 9.99 11.98 3.27
CA VAL A 285 10.73 11.31 4.34
C VAL A 285 11.85 10.47 3.76
N THR A 286 11.59 9.66 2.73
CA THR A 286 12.62 8.84 2.08
C THR A 286 13.71 9.69 1.43
N ALA A 287 13.37 10.80 0.78
CA ALA A 287 14.34 11.75 0.24
C ALA A 287 15.13 12.46 1.35
N SER A 288 14.50 12.76 2.49
CA SER A 288 15.17 13.36 3.65
C SER A 288 16.13 12.37 4.32
N ALA A 289 15.74 11.10 4.44
CA ALA A 289 16.60 10.02 4.93
C ALA A 289 17.84 9.86 4.04
N LEU A 290 17.65 9.87 2.71
CA LEU A 290 18.75 9.85 1.74
C LEU A 290 19.76 10.98 1.99
N GLN A 291 19.27 12.19 2.26
CA GLN A 291 20.12 13.33 2.55
C GLN A 291 20.87 13.20 3.88
N VAL A 292 20.26 12.59 4.91
CA VAL A 292 20.90 12.34 6.22
C VAL A 292 21.98 11.27 6.09
N LEU A 293 21.72 10.18 5.37
CA LEU A 293 22.68 9.12 5.08
C LEU A 293 23.84 9.61 4.20
N GLY A 294 23.59 10.59 3.33
CA GLY A 294 24.61 11.14 2.43
C GLY A 294 25.17 10.09 1.48
N GLY A 295 26.48 10.03 1.30
CA GLY A 295 27.13 9.18 0.31
C GLY A 295 26.70 7.71 0.35
N ILE A 296 26.57 7.10 1.54
CA ILE A 296 26.19 5.69 1.67
C ILE A 296 24.76 5.43 1.16
N GLY A 297 23.84 6.37 1.36
CA GLY A 297 22.45 6.25 0.89
C GLY A 297 22.32 6.22 -0.65
N PHE A 298 23.34 6.69 -1.39
CA PHE A 298 23.37 6.65 -2.85
C PHE A 298 24.02 5.37 -3.41
N THR A 299 24.58 4.53 -2.56
CA THR A 299 25.25 3.30 -2.99
C THR A 299 24.26 2.12 -2.96
N TRP A 300 24.59 1.07 -3.71
CA TRP A 300 23.89 -0.21 -3.66
C TRP A 300 24.18 -1.01 -2.38
N GLU A 301 25.04 -0.52 -1.51
CA GLU A 301 25.36 -1.13 -0.22
C GLU A 301 24.25 -0.89 0.82
N HIS A 302 23.42 0.14 0.62
CA HIS A 302 22.32 0.52 1.50
C HIS A 302 20.96 0.36 0.80
N ASP A 303 19.96 -0.24 1.49
CA ASP A 303 18.66 -0.57 0.91
C ASP A 303 17.71 0.61 0.75
N LEU A 304 18.07 1.81 1.22
CA LEU A 304 17.23 3.01 1.15
C LEU A 304 16.67 3.26 -0.26
N HIS A 305 17.45 2.99 -1.30
CA HIS A 305 17.00 3.21 -2.67
C HIS A 305 15.79 2.35 -3.07
N PHE A 306 15.57 1.17 -2.44
CA PHE A 306 14.35 0.38 -2.65
C PHE A 306 13.14 1.06 -2.01
N PHE A 307 13.27 1.54 -0.77
CA PHE A 307 12.22 2.27 -0.06
C PHE A 307 11.84 3.57 -0.78
N LEU A 308 12.83 4.33 -1.23
CA LEU A 308 12.60 5.57 -2.00
C LEU A 308 11.81 5.32 -3.28
N LYS A 309 12.19 4.30 -4.04
CA LYS A 309 11.55 3.94 -5.31
C LYS A 309 10.13 3.41 -5.08
N ARG A 310 9.90 2.58 -4.06
CA ARG A 310 8.58 2.12 -3.66
C ARG A 310 7.68 3.30 -3.25
N ALA A 311 8.15 4.21 -2.42
CA ALA A 311 7.38 5.40 -2.02
C ALA A 311 6.99 6.26 -3.23
N TRP A 312 7.82 6.36 -4.26
CA TRP A 312 7.52 7.12 -5.46
C TRP A 312 6.49 6.42 -6.37
N THR A 313 6.51 5.09 -6.47
CA THR A 313 5.49 4.35 -7.22
C THR A 313 4.16 4.34 -6.46
N ASP A 314 4.17 4.16 -5.14
CA ASP A 314 2.98 4.20 -4.30
C ASP A 314 2.26 5.56 -4.36
N ALA A 315 3.02 6.64 -4.50
CA ALA A 315 2.45 7.97 -4.68
C ALA A 315 1.65 8.14 -5.99
N ARG A 316 1.77 7.21 -6.94
CA ARG A 316 1.04 7.21 -8.23
C ARG A 316 -0.14 6.27 -8.27
N LEU A 317 -0.13 5.19 -7.47
CA LEU A 317 -1.20 4.21 -7.43
C LEU A 317 -2.46 4.78 -6.75
N TYR A 318 -3.62 4.38 -7.26
CA TYR A 318 -4.95 4.69 -6.72
C TYR A 318 -5.22 6.19 -6.54
N GLY A 319 -4.66 6.98 -7.45
CA GLY A 319 -4.76 8.44 -7.48
C GLY A 319 -3.59 9.15 -6.80
N SER A 320 -2.99 10.09 -7.54
CA SER A 320 -1.89 10.93 -7.06
C SER A 320 -2.34 11.89 -5.94
N ALA A 321 -1.40 12.43 -5.18
CA ALA A 321 -1.69 13.42 -4.15
C ALA A 321 -2.42 14.66 -4.69
N SER A 322 -2.18 15.05 -5.95
CA SER A 322 -2.89 16.16 -6.59
C SER A 322 -4.36 15.83 -6.84
N GLU A 323 -4.64 14.67 -7.42
CA GLU A 323 -6.01 14.21 -7.68
C GLU A 323 -6.80 14.01 -6.40
N GLN A 324 -6.15 13.47 -5.35
CA GLN A 324 -6.79 13.32 -4.06
C GLN A 324 -7.13 14.70 -3.42
N ARG A 325 -6.25 15.70 -3.54
CA ARG A 325 -6.54 17.07 -3.09
C ARG A 325 -7.68 17.74 -3.88
N GLU A 326 -7.83 17.45 -5.17
CA GLU A 326 -8.97 17.90 -5.95
C GLU A 326 -10.28 17.28 -5.43
N ARG A 327 -10.29 15.99 -5.08
CA ARG A 327 -11.44 15.34 -4.42
C ARG A 327 -11.78 15.99 -3.07
N VAL A 328 -10.76 16.29 -2.26
CA VAL A 328 -10.94 17.02 -0.99
C VAL A 328 -11.54 18.40 -1.25
N ALA A 329 -11.01 19.16 -2.21
CA ALA A 329 -11.51 20.48 -2.54
C ALA A 329 -12.98 20.42 -3.02
N ALA A 330 -13.32 19.51 -3.92
CA ALA A 330 -14.68 19.32 -4.39
C ALA A 330 -15.66 18.98 -3.25
N ALA A 331 -15.24 18.12 -2.31
CA ALA A 331 -16.08 17.77 -1.15
C ALA A 331 -16.33 18.92 -0.15
N ILE A 332 -15.43 19.92 -0.11
CA ILE A 332 -15.53 21.07 0.81
C ILE A 332 -16.28 22.24 0.16
N THR A 333 -16.16 22.40 -1.15
CA THR A 333 -16.74 23.54 -1.87
C THR A 333 -18.14 23.29 -2.43
N GLY A 334 -18.63 22.02 -2.37
CA GLY A 334 -19.99 21.62 -2.76
C GLY A 334 -20.15 21.53 -4.24
#